data_5e273ca4d8ba3883ebe817a4fa00fb8b
#
_entry.id   5e273ca4d8ba3883ebe817a4fa00fb8b
#
_cell.length_a   1.000
_cell.length_b   1.000
_cell.length_c   1.000
_cell.angle_alpha   90.00
_cell.angle_beta   90.00
_cell.angle_gamma   90.00
#
_symmetry.space_group_name_H-M   'P 1'
#
loop_
_entity.id
_entity.type
_entity.pdbx_description
1 polymer ?
#
loop_
_entity_poly.entity_id
_entity_poly.type
_entity_poly.pdbx_seq_one_letter_code
_entity_poly.pdbx_strand_id
1 'polypeptide(L)'
;LNQEQIQLAALHLTPAQQERLAALLAEAAAPAPATALDALARSDLETSLEAWLEARGVSEAWEVAPVLASLGMDPARLDQLLGVFPEEALPTLAALLATNAAIAGLLHDVTQGATRISAIVQELKSYTFLDQAPVQTIDVHAGLEDTLLILRPRLSGIEVQRDYAPELPPIQAY
;
A
#
# COMPACT_ATOMS: atom_id res chain seq x y z
N LEU A 1 -17.20 1.51 17.94
CA LEU A 1 -16.39 2.71 18.21
C LEU A 1 -15.21 2.28 19.05
N ASN A 2 -13.98 2.37 18.49
CA ASN A 2 -12.75 1.97 19.18
C ASN A 2 -12.50 2.90 20.38
N GLN A 3 -11.89 2.36 21.41
CA GLN A 3 -11.55 3.07 22.65
C GLN A 3 -10.76 4.36 22.38
N GLU A 4 -9.91 4.36 21.36
CA GLU A 4 -9.13 5.50 20.85
C GLU A 4 -10.01 6.64 20.30
N GLN A 5 -11.10 6.32 19.59
CA GLN A 5 -12.03 7.34 19.09
C GLN A 5 -12.80 8.03 20.22
N ILE A 6 -13.09 7.29 21.28
CA ILE A 6 -13.75 7.85 22.48
C ILE A 6 -12.77 8.77 23.22
N GLN A 7 -11.50 8.37 23.31
CA GLN A 7 -10.46 9.20 23.93
C GLN A 7 -10.20 10.48 23.13
N LEU A 8 -10.16 10.40 21.79
CA LEU A 8 -10.04 11.57 20.92
C LEU A 8 -11.21 12.54 21.06
N ALA A 9 -12.44 12.03 21.18
CA ALA A 9 -13.61 12.86 21.40
C ALA A 9 -13.56 13.61 22.76
N ALA A 10 -12.89 13.02 23.76
CA ALA A 10 -12.68 13.62 25.07
C ALA A 10 -11.62 14.74 25.09
N LEU A 11 -10.75 14.79 24.09
CA LEU A 11 -9.64 15.77 23.99
C LEU A 11 -10.09 17.17 23.51
N HIS A 12 -11.35 17.37 23.18
CA HIS A 12 -11.93 18.66 22.74
C HIS A 12 -11.08 19.42 21.71
N LEU A 13 -10.62 18.72 20.67
CA LEU A 13 -9.79 19.31 19.62
C LEU A 13 -10.52 20.47 18.92
N THR A 14 -9.82 21.54 18.66
CA THR A 14 -10.34 22.66 17.86
C THR A 14 -10.59 22.23 16.42
N PRO A 15 -11.46 22.91 15.65
CA PRO A 15 -11.70 22.56 14.24
C PRO A 15 -10.44 22.50 13.39
N ALA A 16 -9.47 23.39 13.61
CA ALA A 16 -8.18 23.40 12.93
C ALA A 16 -7.33 22.17 13.27
N GLN A 17 -7.36 21.71 14.53
CA GLN A 17 -6.69 20.48 14.95
C GLN A 17 -7.36 19.24 14.37
N GLN A 18 -8.68 19.21 14.26
CA GLN A 18 -9.42 18.11 13.64
C GLN A 18 -9.08 17.99 12.14
N GLU A 19 -9.02 19.10 11.42
CA GLU A 19 -8.61 19.13 10.01
C GLU A 19 -7.17 18.66 9.85
N ARG A 20 -6.27 19.11 10.74
CA ARG A 20 -4.87 18.66 10.73
C ARG A 20 -4.75 17.17 11.02
N LEU A 21 -5.51 16.65 11.98
CA LEU A 21 -5.54 15.22 12.29
C LEU A 21 -6.02 14.39 11.08
N ALA A 22 -7.10 14.83 10.42
CA ALA A 22 -7.59 14.15 9.22
C ALA A 22 -6.55 14.11 8.11
N ALA A 23 -5.80 15.20 7.91
CA ALA A 23 -4.70 15.25 6.95
C ALA A 23 -3.55 14.28 7.31
N LEU A 24 -3.17 14.20 8.59
CA LEU A 24 -2.14 13.28 9.08
C LEU A 24 -2.56 11.82 8.92
N LEU A 25 -3.81 11.47 9.22
CA LEU A 25 -4.34 10.13 9.02
C LEU A 25 -4.37 9.74 7.54
N ALA A 26 -4.72 10.67 6.66
CA ALA A 26 -4.69 10.44 5.22
C ALA A 26 -3.24 10.25 4.70
N GLU A 27 -2.28 11.02 5.22
CA GLU A 27 -0.85 10.86 4.90
C GLU A 27 -0.33 9.50 5.40
N ALA A 28 -0.69 9.08 6.62
CA ALA A 28 -0.30 7.80 7.19
C ALA A 28 -0.94 6.59 6.48
N ALA A 29 -2.09 6.76 5.84
CA ALA A 29 -2.75 5.73 5.04
C ALA A 29 -2.19 5.61 3.61
N ALA A 30 -1.41 6.59 3.16
CA ALA A 30 -0.77 6.53 1.85
C ALA A 30 0.36 5.48 1.84
N PRO A 31 0.56 4.75 0.72
CA PRO A 31 1.67 3.82 0.63
C PRO A 31 2.98 4.57 0.87
N ALA A 32 3.73 4.12 1.88
CA ALA A 32 5.00 4.73 2.23
C ALA A 32 5.93 4.71 1.01
N PRO A 33 6.62 5.81 0.70
CA PRO A 33 7.68 5.77 -0.29
C PRO A 33 8.68 4.70 0.15
N ALA A 34 9.09 3.83 -0.79
CA ALA A 34 10.07 2.79 -0.54
C ALA A 34 11.45 3.43 -0.25
N THR A 35 11.57 4.08 0.88
CA THR A 35 12.86 4.51 1.41
C THR A 35 13.53 3.25 1.91
N ALA A 36 14.42 2.70 1.09
CA ALA A 36 15.23 1.55 1.43
C ALA A 36 16.25 1.96 2.50
N LEU A 37 15.78 2.14 3.73
CA LEU A 37 16.67 2.17 4.88
C LEU A 37 17.33 0.79 4.96
N ASP A 38 18.64 0.76 5.18
CA ASP A 38 19.29 -0.49 5.51
C ASP A 38 18.78 -1.02 6.88
N ALA A 39 19.02 -2.30 7.15
CA ALA A 39 18.48 -2.94 8.35
C ALA A 39 18.99 -2.28 9.65
N LEU A 40 20.22 -1.75 9.64
CA LEU A 40 20.80 -1.11 10.80
C LEU A 40 20.18 0.28 11.04
N ALA A 41 20.10 1.11 10.00
CA ALA A 41 19.47 2.44 10.09
C ALA A 41 17.98 2.34 10.49
N ARG A 42 17.30 1.28 10.05
CA ARG A 42 15.93 1.00 10.47
C ARG A 42 15.84 0.67 11.96
N SER A 43 16.71 -0.21 12.46
CA SER A 43 16.75 -0.60 13.87
C SER A 43 17.09 0.59 14.77
N ASP A 44 18.02 1.45 14.36
CA ASP A 44 18.38 2.67 15.09
C ASP A 44 17.20 3.66 15.14
N LEU A 45 16.46 3.80 14.03
CA LEU A 45 15.27 4.63 13.95
C LEU A 45 14.15 4.09 14.85
N GLU A 46 13.87 2.80 14.82
CA GLU A 46 12.88 2.14 15.67
C GLU A 46 13.21 2.35 17.16
N THR A 47 14.47 2.16 17.55
CA THR A 47 14.92 2.40 18.93
C THR A 47 14.76 3.87 19.36
N SER A 48 15.06 4.82 18.48
CA SER A 48 14.89 6.24 18.79
C SER A 48 13.43 6.66 18.90
N LEU A 49 12.56 6.07 18.08
CA LEU A 49 11.12 6.27 18.14
C LEU A 49 10.51 5.65 19.40
N GLU A 50 10.95 4.45 19.77
CA GLU A 50 10.51 3.79 21.01
C GLU A 50 10.81 4.66 22.23
N ALA A 51 12.05 5.13 22.35
CA ALA A 51 12.44 6.03 23.44
C ALA A 51 11.64 7.35 23.44
N TRP A 52 11.35 7.90 22.26
CA TRP A 52 10.55 9.12 22.10
C TRP A 52 9.10 8.90 22.55
N LEU A 53 8.50 7.76 22.21
CA LEU A 53 7.14 7.36 22.57
C LEU A 53 7.01 7.08 24.07
N GLU A 54 7.96 6.33 24.66
CA GLU A 54 7.99 6.04 26.10
C GLU A 54 8.10 7.31 26.94
N ALA A 55 8.95 8.26 26.53
CA ALA A 55 9.10 9.55 27.21
C ALA A 55 7.79 10.36 27.24
N ARG A 56 6.83 10.07 26.35
CA ARG A 56 5.51 10.71 26.24
C ARG A 56 4.37 9.84 26.78
N GLY A 57 4.68 8.72 27.43
CA GLY A 57 3.70 7.87 28.11
C GLY A 57 2.92 6.92 27.21
N VAL A 58 3.42 6.59 26.02
CA VAL A 58 2.84 5.56 25.17
C VAL A 58 3.20 4.19 25.74
N SER A 59 2.19 3.42 26.17
CA SER A 59 2.39 2.16 26.91
C SER A 59 2.95 1.02 26.05
N GLU A 60 2.71 1.02 24.75
CA GLU A 60 3.10 -0.02 23.79
C GLU A 60 4.01 0.56 22.72
N ALA A 61 4.99 1.37 23.15
CA ALA A 61 5.92 2.07 22.25
C ALA A 61 6.63 1.11 21.28
N TRP A 62 6.96 -0.10 21.72
CA TRP A 62 7.61 -1.15 20.93
C TRP A 62 6.73 -1.69 19.78
N GLU A 63 5.40 -1.62 19.88
CA GLU A 63 4.48 -1.96 18.76
C GLU A 63 4.32 -0.79 17.78
N VAL A 64 4.31 0.43 18.30
CA VAL A 64 4.05 1.65 17.53
C VAL A 64 5.29 2.10 16.74
N ALA A 65 6.48 2.01 17.33
CA ALA A 65 7.73 2.50 16.74
C ALA A 65 8.06 1.88 15.37
N PRO A 66 7.96 0.55 15.15
CA PRO A 66 8.24 -0.05 13.84
C PRO A 66 7.27 0.43 12.75
N VAL A 67 6.00 0.67 13.10
CA VAL A 67 5.00 1.17 12.17
C VAL A 67 5.32 2.60 11.76
N LEU A 68 5.64 3.49 12.70
CA LEU A 68 6.04 4.87 12.41
C LEU A 68 7.35 4.94 11.62
N ALA A 69 8.32 4.07 11.93
CA ALA A 69 9.56 3.95 11.15
C ALA A 69 9.28 3.55 9.71
N SER A 70 8.34 2.64 9.47
CA SER A 70 7.94 2.22 8.11
C SER A 70 7.31 3.35 7.29
N LEU A 71 6.70 4.34 7.95
CA LEU A 71 6.17 5.55 7.34
C LEU A 71 7.23 6.63 7.07
N GLY A 72 8.51 6.35 7.41
CA GLY A 72 9.59 7.34 7.32
C GLY A 72 9.44 8.47 8.33
N MET A 73 8.75 8.20 9.45
CA MET A 73 8.67 9.13 10.57
C MET A 73 9.93 9.01 11.43
N ASP A 74 10.43 10.15 11.89
CA ASP A 74 11.47 10.23 12.92
C ASP A 74 10.96 11.11 14.08
N PRO A 75 11.63 11.11 15.23
CA PRO A 75 11.23 11.91 16.38
C PRO A 75 11.07 13.41 16.08
N ALA A 76 11.95 13.98 15.26
CA ALA A 76 11.89 15.41 14.90
C ALA A 76 10.66 15.72 14.04
N ARG A 77 10.35 14.85 13.09
CA ARG A 77 9.14 14.96 12.25
C ARG A 77 7.88 14.81 13.08
N LEU A 78 7.86 13.87 14.03
CA LEU A 78 6.73 13.72 14.96
C LEU A 78 6.53 14.95 15.84
N ASP A 79 7.59 15.55 16.36
CA ASP A 79 7.52 16.81 17.11
C ASP A 79 6.92 17.94 16.27
N GLN A 80 7.29 18.06 15.00
CA GLN A 80 6.71 19.06 14.09
C GLN A 80 5.23 18.79 13.78
N LEU A 81 4.87 17.54 13.54
CA LEU A 81 3.50 17.17 13.15
C LEU A 81 2.52 17.24 14.33
N LEU A 82 2.97 16.80 15.49
CA LEU A 82 2.16 16.69 16.68
C LEU A 82 2.24 17.91 17.62
N GLY A 83 3.22 18.80 17.42
CA GLY A 83 3.43 19.97 18.26
C GLY A 83 2.29 21.02 18.26
N VAL A 84 1.32 20.88 17.37
CA VAL A 84 0.09 21.71 17.35
C VAL A 84 -1.01 21.15 18.25
N PHE A 85 -0.82 19.96 18.82
CA PHE A 85 -1.77 19.29 19.70
C PHE A 85 -1.36 19.43 21.17
N PRO A 86 -2.33 19.32 22.11
CA PRO A 86 -2.01 19.24 23.53
C PRO A 86 -1.10 18.04 23.85
N GLU A 87 -0.20 18.21 24.79
CA GLU A 87 0.78 17.18 25.15
C GLU A 87 0.09 15.90 25.65
N GLU A 88 -1.05 16.04 26.35
CA GLU A 88 -1.88 14.93 26.80
C GLU A 88 -2.52 14.13 25.68
N ALA A 89 -2.62 14.70 24.48
CA ALA A 89 -3.17 14.04 23.29
C ALA A 89 -2.13 13.19 22.55
N LEU A 90 -0.83 13.44 22.75
CA LEU A 90 0.23 12.84 21.97
C LEU A 90 0.25 11.31 22.01
N PRO A 91 0.06 10.63 23.15
CA PRO A 91 0.02 9.16 23.20
C PRO A 91 -1.12 8.61 22.33
N THR A 92 -2.32 9.19 22.47
CA THR A 92 -3.50 8.75 21.70
C THR A 92 -3.33 9.01 20.19
N LEU A 93 -2.75 10.15 19.82
CA LEU A 93 -2.51 10.48 18.43
C LEU A 93 -1.45 9.58 17.78
N ALA A 94 -0.36 9.28 18.50
CA ALA A 94 0.67 8.38 18.01
C ALA A 94 0.13 6.95 17.80
N ALA A 95 -0.63 6.43 18.77
CA ALA A 95 -1.29 5.13 18.65
C ALA A 95 -2.29 5.10 17.49
N LEU A 96 -3.09 6.16 17.32
CA LEU A 96 -4.05 6.26 16.22
C LEU A 96 -3.37 6.30 14.84
N LEU A 97 -2.29 7.07 14.69
CA LEU A 97 -1.51 7.12 13.45
C LEU A 97 -0.93 5.75 13.10
N ALA A 98 -0.34 5.06 14.09
CA ALA A 98 0.21 3.73 13.89
C ALA A 98 -0.88 2.70 13.53
N THR A 99 -2.00 2.70 14.24
CA THR A 99 -3.12 1.80 13.94
C THR A 99 -3.68 2.05 12.54
N ASN A 100 -3.87 3.32 12.14
CA ASN A 100 -4.34 3.67 10.81
C ASN A 100 -3.37 3.23 9.71
N ALA A 101 -2.07 3.41 9.91
CA ALA A 101 -1.05 2.96 9.00
C ALA A 101 -0.98 1.43 8.88
N ALA A 102 -1.07 0.72 10.00
CA ALA A 102 -1.10 -0.74 10.01
C ALA A 102 -2.31 -1.29 9.24
N ILE A 103 -3.50 -0.70 9.45
CA ILE A 103 -4.71 -1.07 8.70
C ILE A 103 -4.53 -0.81 7.20
N ALA A 104 -3.99 0.35 6.82
CA ALA A 104 -3.74 0.69 5.42
C ALA A 104 -2.74 -0.28 4.77
N GLY A 105 -1.67 -0.67 5.48
CA GLY A 105 -0.72 -1.68 5.04
C GLY A 105 -1.38 -3.04 4.81
N LEU A 106 -2.16 -3.52 5.76
CA LEU A 106 -2.90 -4.79 5.63
C LEU A 106 -3.89 -4.78 4.45
N LEU A 107 -4.61 -3.67 4.24
CA LEU A 107 -5.51 -3.52 3.09
C LEU A 107 -4.75 -3.53 1.77
N HIS A 108 -3.58 -2.91 1.72
CA HIS A 108 -2.70 -2.96 0.55
C HIS A 108 -2.27 -4.40 0.23
N ASP A 109 -1.79 -5.15 1.24
CA ASP A 109 -1.35 -6.55 1.09
C ASP A 109 -2.50 -7.45 0.61
N VAL A 110 -3.70 -7.30 1.20
CA VAL A 110 -4.89 -8.03 0.77
C VAL A 110 -5.25 -7.73 -0.69
N THR A 111 -5.22 -6.45 -1.07
CA THR A 111 -5.53 -6.01 -2.44
C THR A 111 -4.51 -6.57 -3.44
N GLN A 112 -3.23 -6.53 -3.09
CA GLN A 112 -2.15 -7.09 -3.90
C GLN A 112 -2.29 -8.61 -4.06
N GLY A 113 -2.59 -9.31 -2.95
CA GLY A 113 -2.86 -10.75 -2.95
C GLY A 113 -4.07 -11.12 -3.82
N ALA A 114 -5.18 -10.39 -3.70
CA ALA A 114 -6.38 -10.59 -4.51
C ALA A 114 -6.11 -10.37 -6.01
N THR A 115 -5.34 -9.34 -6.35
CA THR A 115 -4.93 -9.06 -7.74
C THR A 115 -4.10 -10.20 -8.30
N ARG A 116 -3.15 -10.72 -7.51
CA ARG A 116 -2.32 -11.87 -7.91
C ARG A 116 -3.13 -13.14 -8.12
N ILE A 117 -4.08 -13.44 -7.21
CA ILE A 117 -4.97 -14.59 -7.35
C ILE A 117 -5.84 -14.44 -8.61
N SER A 118 -6.37 -13.25 -8.87
CA SER A 118 -7.18 -12.99 -10.07
C SER A 118 -6.38 -13.22 -11.36
N ALA A 119 -5.12 -12.80 -11.40
CA ALA A 119 -4.23 -13.07 -12.53
C ALA A 119 -4.00 -14.57 -12.74
N ILE A 120 -3.70 -15.32 -11.68
CA ILE A 120 -3.52 -16.78 -11.74
C ILE A 120 -4.80 -17.47 -12.22
N VAL A 121 -5.98 -17.07 -11.73
CA VAL A 121 -7.26 -17.63 -12.16
C VAL A 121 -7.51 -17.37 -13.64
N GLN A 122 -7.19 -16.18 -14.15
CA GLN A 122 -7.29 -15.87 -15.57
C GLN A 122 -6.35 -16.71 -16.43
N GLU A 123 -5.10 -16.90 -15.99
CA GLU A 123 -4.13 -17.77 -16.65
C GLU A 123 -4.62 -19.24 -16.69
N LEU A 124 -5.14 -19.76 -15.58
CA LEU A 124 -5.71 -21.11 -15.51
C LEU A 124 -6.96 -21.25 -16.40
N LYS A 125 -7.80 -20.22 -16.42
CA LYS A 125 -9.01 -20.20 -17.24
C LYS A 125 -8.66 -20.25 -18.73
N SER A 126 -7.66 -19.50 -19.18
CA SER A 126 -7.19 -19.56 -20.57
C SER A 126 -6.62 -20.93 -20.93
N TYR A 127 -5.94 -21.59 -19.97
CA TYR A 127 -5.39 -22.93 -20.17
C TYR A 127 -6.48 -24.01 -20.21
N THR A 128 -7.55 -23.91 -19.40
CA THR A 128 -8.64 -24.89 -19.39
C THR A 128 -9.63 -24.70 -20.53
N PHE A 129 -9.74 -23.51 -21.11
CA PHE A 129 -10.58 -23.29 -22.31
C PHE A 129 -10.02 -23.92 -23.60
N LEU A 130 -8.71 -24.22 -23.63
CA LEU A 130 -8.09 -24.96 -24.74
C LEU A 130 -8.64 -26.39 -24.90
N ASP A 131 -9.27 -26.97 -23.86
CA ASP A 131 -9.77 -28.34 -23.87
C ASP A 131 -11.28 -28.47 -24.21
N GLN A 132 -12.03 -27.35 -24.35
CA GLN A 132 -13.49 -27.42 -24.40
C GLN A 132 -14.14 -27.18 -25.79
N ALA A 133 -13.41 -26.68 -26.76
CA ALA A 133 -13.92 -26.57 -28.13
C ALA A 133 -12.84 -26.95 -29.15
N PRO A 134 -13.04 -27.99 -29.94
CA PRO A 134 -12.06 -28.45 -30.92
C PRO A 134 -11.71 -27.41 -32.00
N VAL A 135 -12.59 -26.41 -32.19
CA VAL A 135 -12.36 -25.28 -33.12
C VAL A 135 -12.94 -24.01 -32.51
N GLN A 136 -12.10 -22.99 -32.34
CA GLN A 136 -12.54 -21.67 -31.87
C GLN A 136 -12.26 -20.61 -32.92
N THR A 137 -13.12 -19.60 -32.95
CA THR A 137 -12.90 -18.39 -33.76
C THR A 137 -11.99 -17.46 -32.92
N ILE A 138 -10.77 -17.26 -33.36
CA ILE A 138 -9.78 -16.43 -32.70
C ILE A 138 -9.42 -15.19 -33.49
N ASP A 139 -9.20 -14.10 -32.78
CA ASP A 139 -8.57 -12.88 -33.29
C ASP A 139 -7.05 -13.01 -33.08
N VAL A 140 -6.30 -13.06 -34.19
CA VAL A 140 -4.85 -13.22 -34.15
C VAL A 140 -4.18 -12.00 -33.51
N HIS A 141 -4.71 -10.78 -33.73
CA HIS A 141 -4.14 -9.57 -33.13
C HIS A 141 -4.29 -9.57 -31.62
N ALA A 142 -5.45 -9.98 -31.11
CA ALA A 142 -5.68 -10.13 -29.69
C ALA A 142 -4.71 -11.13 -29.06
N GLY A 143 -4.51 -12.30 -29.68
CA GLY A 143 -3.56 -13.30 -29.20
C GLY A 143 -2.09 -12.84 -29.21
N LEU A 144 -1.70 -12.01 -30.19
CA LEU A 144 -0.37 -11.40 -30.20
C LEU A 144 -0.20 -10.36 -29.10
N GLU A 145 -1.19 -9.50 -28.86
CA GLU A 145 -1.15 -8.50 -27.79
C GLU A 145 -1.10 -9.16 -26.40
N ASP A 146 -1.88 -10.22 -26.17
CA ASP A 146 -1.85 -10.99 -24.93
C ASP A 146 -0.45 -11.60 -24.70
N THR A 147 0.16 -12.12 -25.75
CA THR A 147 1.53 -12.66 -25.70
C THR A 147 2.55 -11.56 -25.37
N LEU A 148 2.44 -10.40 -25.99
CA LEU A 148 3.31 -9.26 -25.73
C LEU A 148 3.12 -8.73 -24.30
N LEU A 149 1.92 -8.78 -23.76
CA LEU A 149 1.62 -8.42 -22.38
C LEU A 149 2.33 -9.35 -21.38
N ILE A 150 2.28 -10.65 -21.63
CA ILE A 150 2.98 -11.66 -20.81
C ILE A 150 4.50 -11.48 -20.88
N LEU A 151 5.02 -11.15 -22.05
CA LEU A 151 6.45 -10.95 -22.28
C LEU A 151 6.99 -9.59 -21.84
N ARG A 152 6.11 -8.65 -21.46
CA ARG A 152 6.47 -7.29 -21.11
C ARG A 152 7.66 -7.15 -20.14
N PRO A 153 7.79 -7.99 -19.08
CA PRO A 153 8.95 -7.92 -18.18
C PRO A 153 10.28 -8.27 -18.87
N ARG A 154 10.23 -9.13 -19.91
CA ARG A 154 11.41 -9.56 -20.67
C ARG A 154 11.74 -8.62 -21.84
N LEU A 155 10.77 -7.80 -22.24
CA LEU A 155 10.91 -6.82 -23.31
C LEU A 155 11.32 -5.44 -22.78
N SER A 156 11.67 -5.33 -21.50
CA SER A 156 12.17 -4.08 -20.92
C SER A 156 13.42 -3.59 -21.64
N GLY A 157 13.34 -2.38 -22.22
CA GLY A 157 14.40 -1.80 -23.03
C GLY A 157 14.40 -2.18 -24.52
N ILE A 158 13.41 -2.96 -24.96
CA ILE A 158 13.21 -3.30 -26.39
C ILE A 158 12.01 -2.50 -26.91
N GLU A 159 12.20 -1.79 -28.02
CA GLU A 159 11.11 -1.12 -28.72
C GLU A 159 10.34 -2.14 -29.55
N VAL A 160 9.05 -2.33 -29.23
CA VAL A 160 8.16 -3.25 -29.95
C VAL A 160 7.33 -2.44 -30.94
N GLN A 161 7.63 -2.59 -32.23
CA GLN A 161 6.87 -1.97 -33.29
C GLN A 161 5.75 -2.90 -33.76
N ARG A 162 4.52 -2.38 -33.84
CA ARG A 162 3.32 -3.11 -34.26
C ARG A 162 2.92 -2.65 -35.64
N ASP A 163 2.82 -3.60 -36.55
CA ASP A 163 2.35 -3.36 -37.92
C ASP A 163 1.31 -4.43 -38.26
N TYR A 164 0.06 -4.12 -37.92
CA TYR A 164 -1.07 -5.04 -38.06
C TYR A 164 -1.94 -4.64 -39.28
N ALA A 165 -2.37 -5.64 -40.02
CA ALA A 165 -3.35 -5.42 -41.09
C ALA A 165 -4.70 -4.96 -40.48
N PRO A 166 -5.29 -3.82 -40.89
CA PRO A 166 -6.47 -3.23 -40.24
C PRO A 166 -7.74 -4.10 -40.34
N GLU A 167 -7.83 -5.04 -41.28
CA GLU A 167 -8.99 -5.89 -41.53
C GLU A 167 -8.60 -7.36 -41.62
N LEU A 168 -7.94 -7.91 -40.62
CA LEU A 168 -7.67 -9.33 -40.56
C LEU A 168 -8.93 -10.07 -40.09
N PRO A 169 -9.52 -10.97 -40.92
CA PRO A 169 -10.67 -11.73 -40.49
C PRO A 169 -10.29 -12.71 -39.37
N PRO A 170 -11.21 -12.97 -38.42
CA PRO A 170 -10.97 -13.98 -37.39
C PRO A 170 -10.79 -15.36 -38.03
N ILE A 171 -9.89 -16.15 -37.51
CA ILE A 171 -9.59 -17.51 -37.97
C ILE A 171 -10.16 -18.56 -37.04
N GLN A 172 -10.49 -19.73 -37.58
CA GLN A 172 -10.85 -20.90 -36.81
C GLN A 172 -9.57 -21.71 -36.51
N ALA A 173 -9.26 -21.89 -35.25
CA ALA A 173 -8.08 -22.63 -34.81
C ALA A 173 -8.38 -23.54 -33.60
N TYR A 174 -7.51 -24.55 -33.44
CA TYR A 174 -7.54 -25.49 -32.32
C TYR A 174 -6.81 -24.94 -31.11
#